data_8abc933b73e4c31ebcf8bf95e980e95a
#
_entry.id   8abc933b73e4c31ebcf8bf95e980e95a
#
_cell.length_a   1.000
_cell.length_b   1.000
_cell.length_c   1.000
_cell.angle_alpha   90.00
_cell.angle_beta   90.00
_cell.angle_gamma   90.00
#
_symmetry.space_group_name_H-M   'P 1'
#
loop_
_entity.id
_entity.type
_entity.pdbx_description
1 polymer ?
#
loop_
_entity_poly.entity_id
_entity_poly.type
_entity_poly.pdbx_seq_one_letter_code
_entity_poly.pdbx_strand_id
1 'polypeptide(L)'
;MFLITKFIPAYEENYTKDRKAQGGTISEITIHHCASILTIDALGALWQREGRKGSSHYGVSKTSIGQYVHENDVAWTNGNWEANCRAVTIETS
;
A
#
# COMPACT_ATOMS: atom_id res chain seq x y z
N MET A 1 -4.44 5.18 19.76
CA MET A 1 -3.24 5.44 18.94
C MET A 1 -2.86 4.18 18.16
N PHE A 2 -2.67 4.34 16.87
CA PHE A 2 -2.23 3.22 16.06
C PHE A 2 -0.72 3.15 16.07
N LEU A 3 -0.20 1.94 16.29
CA LEU A 3 1.21 1.66 16.18
C LEU A 3 1.44 0.79 14.96
N ILE A 4 2.25 1.28 14.03
CA ILE A 4 2.72 0.47 12.92
C ILE A 4 3.62 -0.61 13.49
N THR A 5 3.24 -1.87 13.30
CA THR A 5 4.00 -3.00 13.82
C THR A 5 5.34 -3.14 13.09
N LYS A 6 5.33 -2.91 11.77
CA LYS A 6 6.53 -3.15 10.96
C LYS A 6 6.45 -2.38 9.65
N PHE A 7 7.58 -1.82 9.23
CA PHE A 7 7.72 -1.25 7.90
C PHE A 7 8.48 -2.23 7.01
N ILE A 8 7.85 -2.66 5.92
CA ILE A 8 8.44 -3.57 4.94
C ILE A 8 8.34 -2.86 3.58
N PRO A 9 9.39 -2.17 3.15
CA PRO A 9 9.30 -1.35 1.94
C PRO A 9 8.99 -2.19 0.70
N ALA A 10 8.00 -1.75 -0.08
CA ALA A 10 7.70 -2.36 -1.36
C ALA A 10 8.87 -2.20 -2.33
N TYR A 11 8.95 -3.10 -3.32
CA TYR A 11 9.93 -2.96 -4.40
C TYR A 11 9.66 -1.65 -5.14
N GLU A 12 10.71 -0.90 -5.44
CA GLU A 12 10.58 0.47 -5.95
C GLU A 12 9.85 0.58 -7.29
N GLU A 13 9.77 -0.48 -8.07
CA GLU A 13 9.02 -0.49 -9.31
C GLU A 13 7.57 -0.97 -9.14
N ASN A 14 7.11 -1.12 -7.89
CA ASN A 14 5.72 -1.46 -7.58
C ASN A 14 4.94 -0.28 -7.02
N TYR A 15 5.54 0.89 -6.98
CA TYR A 15 4.88 2.14 -6.57
C TYR A 15 5.57 3.32 -7.26
N THR A 16 4.97 4.50 -7.17
CA THR A 16 5.56 5.72 -7.76
C THR A 16 5.93 6.68 -6.65
N LYS A 17 7.17 7.16 -6.67
CA LYS A 17 7.66 8.12 -5.69
C LYS A 17 7.06 9.50 -5.94
N ASP A 18 6.90 10.25 -4.84
CA ASP A 18 6.54 11.66 -4.84
C ASP A 18 5.17 11.94 -5.44
N ARG A 19 4.14 11.68 -4.64
CA ARG A 19 2.74 11.96 -4.99
C ARG A 19 2.55 13.38 -5.49
N LYS A 20 3.17 14.35 -4.84
CA LYS A 20 3.01 15.76 -5.17
C LYS A 20 3.54 16.06 -6.58
N ALA A 21 4.68 15.47 -6.96
CA ALA A 21 5.24 15.62 -8.30
C ALA A 21 4.33 15.01 -9.37
N GLN A 22 3.49 14.04 -9.00
CA GLN A 22 2.50 13.44 -9.89
C GLN A 22 1.20 14.26 -9.95
N GLY A 23 1.14 15.40 -9.28
CA GLY A 23 -0.07 16.22 -9.22
C GLY A 23 -1.12 15.69 -8.25
N GLY A 24 -0.76 14.72 -7.38
CA GLY A 24 -1.71 14.08 -6.49
C GLY A 24 -1.85 14.77 -5.14
N THR A 25 -3.05 14.73 -4.62
CA THR A 25 -3.37 15.16 -3.25
C THR A 25 -4.23 14.09 -2.62
N ILE A 26 -3.92 13.72 -1.38
CA ILE A 26 -4.70 12.69 -0.67
C ILE A 26 -6.09 13.24 -0.36
N SER A 27 -7.11 12.59 -0.88
CA SER A 27 -8.52 12.95 -0.64
C SER A 27 -9.38 11.72 -0.34
N GLU A 28 -8.82 10.51 -0.41
CA GLU A 28 -9.55 9.27 -0.24
C GLU A 28 -8.75 8.25 0.55
N ILE A 29 -9.48 7.38 1.23
CA ILE A 29 -8.94 6.15 1.80
C ILE A 29 -9.62 5.00 1.09
N THR A 30 -8.85 4.12 0.47
CA THR A 30 -9.37 2.93 -0.20
C THR A 30 -9.04 1.71 0.64
N ILE A 31 -10.05 0.90 0.93
CA ILE A 31 -9.89 -0.33 1.69
C ILE A 31 -10.19 -1.50 0.76
N HIS A 32 -9.20 -2.37 0.58
CA HIS A 32 -9.34 -3.61 -0.17
C HIS A 32 -9.36 -4.78 0.80
N HIS A 33 -10.32 -5.68 0.60
CA HIS A 33 -10.41 -6.90 1.39
C HIS A 33 -9.71 -8.03 0.64
N CYS A 34 -8.70 -8.63 1.28
CA CYS A 34 -8.04 -9.79 0.70
C CYS A 34 -8.95 -11.01 0.80
N ALA A 35 -8.97 -11.81 -0.27
CA ALA A 35 -9.82 -13.02 -0.32
C ALA A 35 -9.31 -14.13 0.61
N SER A 36 -8.13 -14.01 1.16
CA SER A 36 -7.53 -14.99 2.07
C SER A 36 -6.94 -14.30 3.28
N ILE A 37 -6.69 -15.07 4.32
CA ILE A 37 -6.02 -14.57 5.52
C ILE A 37 -4.54 -14.42 5.20
N LEU A 38 -4.05 -13.18 5.21
CA LEU A 38 -2.64 -12.87 4.98
C LEU A 38 -2.05 -12.23 6.23
N THR A 39 -0.82 -12.59 6.52
CA THR A 39 -0.04 -11.86 7.51
C THR A 39 0.53 -10.61 6.86
N ILE A 40 0.93 -9.63 7.68
CA ILE A 40 1.58 -8.43 7.16
C ILE A 40 2.91 -8.77 6.47
N ASP A 41 3.61 -9.82 6.95
CA ASP A 41 4.87 -10.25 6.34
C ASP A 41 4.65 -10.89 4.96
N ALA A 42 3.61 -11.69 4.81
CA ALA A 42 3.26 -12.29 3.52
C ALA A 42 2.87 -11.24 2.50
N LEU A 43 2.09 -10.25 2.92
CA LEU A 43 1.71 -9.14 2.05
C LEU A 43 2.93 -8.30 1.67
N GLY A 44 3.82 -8.04 2.63
CA GLY A 44 5.07 -7.34 2.36
C GLY A 44 5.95 -8.07 1.35
N ALA A 45 6.06 -9.38 1.48
CA ALA A 45 6.80 -10.20 0.53
C ALA A 45 6.19 -10.10 -0.87
N LEU A 46 4.86 -10.05 -0.96
CA LEU A 46 4.18 -9.89 -2.24
C LEU A 46 4.52 -8.54 -2.89
N TRP A 47 4.48 -7.45 -2.11
CA TRP A 47 4.80 -6.12 -2.63
C TRP A 47 6.28 -5.94 -2.95
N GLN A 48 7.16 -6.80 -2.44
CA GLN A 48 8.58 -6.78 -2.75
C GLN A 48 8.94 -7.58 -4.01
N ARG A 49 7.99 -8.27 -4.61
CA ARG A 49 8.26 -9.10 -5.78
C ARG A 49 8.48 -8.22 -7.01
N GLU A 50 9.62 -8.42 -7.64
CA GLU A 50 9.90 -7.80 -8.93
C GLU A 50 8.83 -8.22 -9.95
N GLY A 51 8.30 -7.25 -10.69
CA GLY A 51 7.27 -7.51 -11.70
C GLY A 51 5.86 -7.64 -11.16
N ARG A 52 5.65 -7.51 -9.86
CA ARG A 52 4.30 -7.58 -9.27
C ARG A 52 3.40 -6.46 -9.78
N LYS A 53 3.95 -5.25 -9.95
CA LYS A 53 3.23 -4.06 -10.42
C LYS A 53 2.03 -3.70 -9.56
N GLY A 54 2.18 -3.89 -8.26
CA GLY A 54 1.13 -3.56 -7.29
C GLY A 54 1.70 -3.35 -5.91
N SER A 55 1.01 -2.54 -5.11
CA SER A 55 1.37 -2.28 -3.73
C SER A 55 0.22 -1.62 -2.98
N SER A 56 0.33 -1.55 -1.65
CA SER A 56 -0.55 -0.76 -0.80
C SER A 56 0.29 0.02 0.20
N HIS A 57 -0.28 1.08 0.77
CA HIS A 57 0.40 1.83 1.82
C HIS A 57 0.46 1.01 3.10
N TYR A 58 -0.64 0.36 3.45
CA TYR A 58 -0.77 -0.40 4.69
C TYR A 58 -1.40 -1.76 4.46
N GLY A 59 -1.09 -2.67 5.35
CA GLY A 59 -1.78 -3.93 5.49
C GLY A 59 -2.21 -4.11 6.94
N VAL A 60 -3.44 -4.53 7.16
CA VAL A 60 -3.99 -4.72 8.50
C VAL A 60 -4.40 -6.18 8.64
N SER A 61 -3.78 -6.86 9.59
CA SER A 61 -4.17 -8.20 10.00
C SER A 61 -4.89 -8.13 11.33
N LYS A 62 -5.31 -9.28 11.86
CA LYS A 62 -6.01 -9.37 13.14
C LYS A 62 -5.24 -8.71 14.28
N THR A 63 -3.90 -8.78 14.25
CA THR A 63 -3.06 -8.37 15.37
C THR A 63 -2.01 -7.33 15.01
N SER A 64 -1.86 -6.98 13.74
CA SER A 64 -0.69 -6.21 13.29
C SER A 64 -1.03 -5.25 12.18
N ILE A 65 -0.26 -4.17 12.08
CA ILE A 65 -0.35 -3.20 10.99
C ILE A 65 1.03 -3.11 10.35
N GLY A 66 1.08 -3.41 9.05
CA GLY A 66 2.28 -3.23 8.25
C GLY A 66 2.19 -1.96 7.42
N GLN A 67 3.32 -1.34 7.16
CA GLN A 67 3.42 -0.25 6.19
C GLN A 67 4.42 -0.64 5.11
N TYR A 68 4.08 -0.38 3.86
CA TYR A 68 4.88 -0.81 2.71
C TYR A 68 5.28 0.35 1.80
N VAL A 69 4.47 1.39 1.76
CA VAL A 69 4.70 2.58 0.95
C VAL A 69 4.40 3.79 1.84
N HIS A 70 5.22 4.82 1.77
CA HIS A 70 4.94 6.06 2.48
C HIS A 70 3.74 6.77 1.86
N GLU A 71 2.95 7.46 2.68
CA GLU A 71 1.76 8.16 2.18
C GLU A 71 2.09 9.25 1.17
N ASN A 72 3.31 9.78 1.22
CA ASN A 72 3.77 10.78 0.24
C ASN A 72 4.05 10.18 -1.14
N ASP A 73 4.04 8.87 -1.24
CA ASP A 73 4.25 8.14 -2.49
C ASP A 73 2.93 7.51 -2.94
N VAL A 74 2.87 7.11 -4.21
CA VAL A 74 1.64 6.56 -4.81
C VAL A 74 1.73 5.04 -4.84
N ALA A 75 0.87 4.37 -4.08
CA ALA A 75 0.76 2.92 -4.15
C ALA A 75 -0.10 2.51 -5.36
N TRP A 76 0.19 1.36 -5.94
CA TRP A 76 -0.54 0.86 -7.10
C TRP A 76 -1.54 -0.20 -6.66
N THR A 77 -2.70 0.25 -6.19
CA THR A 77 -3.71 -0.64 -5.61
C THR A 77 -5.00 -0.69 -6.43
N ASN A 78 -5.39 0.42 -7.03
CA ASN A 78 -6.75 0.59 -7.53
C ASN A 78 -6.92 0.24 -9.01
N GLY A 79 -5.85 -0.09 -9.71
CA GLY A 79 -5.92 -0.35 -11.15
C GLY A 79 -6.29 0.89 -11.98
N ASN A 80 -6.23 2.06 -11.39
CA ASN A 80 -6.58 3.33 -11.98
C ASN A 80 -5.61 4.39 -11.47
N TRP A 81 -4.89 5.03 -12.38
CA TRP A 81 -3.85 5.99 -12.01
C TRP A 81 -4.39 7.17 -11.22
N GLU A 82 -5.50 7.75 -11.66
CA GLU A 82 -6.08 8.91 -10.97
C GLU A 82 -6.51 8.54 -9.55
N ALA A 83 -7.15 7.38 -9.37
CA ALA A 83 -7.53 6.90 -8.06
C ALA A 83 -6.30 6.66 -7.17
N ASN A 84 -5.24 6.06 -7.72
CA ASN A 84 -4.02 5.84 -6.96
C ASN A 84 -3.40 7.17 -6.49
N CYS A 85 -3.40 8.19 -7.33
CA CYS A 85 -2.80 9.48 -7.02
C CYS A 85 -3.49 10.22 -5.87
N ARG A 86 -4.76 9.91 -5.57
CA ARG A 86 -5.51 10.59 -4.51
C ARG A 86 -5.81 9.74 -3.28
N ALA A 87 -5.37 8.50 -3.25
CA ALA A 87 -5.75 7.58 -2.18
C ALA A 87 -4.59 7.15 -1.30
N VAL A 88 -4.90 6.95 -0.02
CA VAL A 88 -4.14 6.09 0.89
C VAL A 88 -4.85 4.75 0.87
N THR A 89 -4.12 3.68 0.62
CA THR A 89 -4.72 2.37 0.39
C THR A 89 -4.33 1.37 1.49
N ILE A 90 -5.32 0.60 1.92
CA ILE A 90 -5.21 -0.34 3.03
C ILE A 90 -5.73 -1.70 2.56
N GLU A 91 -4.90 -2.73 2.69
CA GLU A 91 -5.32 -4.12 2.48
C GLU A 91 -5.69 -4.74 3.82
N THR A 92 -6.84 -5.38 3.90
CA THR A 92 -7.28 -6.09 5.10
C THR A 92 -7.49 -7.57 4.80
N SER A 93 -7.30 -8.39 5.77
CA SER A 93 -7.58 -9.82 5.65
C SER A 93 -8.87 -10.21 6.36
#